data_9f51ad22bcef24f9bc1dca895c0bddc9
#
_entry.id   9f51ad22bcef24f9bc1dca895c0bddc9
#
_cell.length_a   1.000
_cell.length_b   1.000
_cell.length_c   1.000
_cell.angle_alpha   90.00
_cell.angle_beta   90.00
_cell.angle_gamma   90.00
#
_symmetry.space_group_name_H-M   'P 1'
#
loop_
_entity.id
_entity.type
_entity.pdbx_description
1 polymer ?
#
loop_
_entity_poly.entity_id
_entity_poly.type
_entity_poly.pdbx_seq_one_letter_code
_entity_poly.pdbx_strand_id
1 'polypeptide(L)'
;MAAARGAEELPLGLPRCHAMSNKGEAKRAARTAGLRYINDETLPGITRHGKAGHFRYRKPGGGRVLDKAILKRIRALAIPPAWTNVWIAPFANAHLMATGRDARGRKQYRYHAGFAAVRDADKYAHLAEFAASLPQLRRRLKRDLARTGLPREKVLATIVSLLEQTLIRVGNEDYARNNNSFGLTTLRNRHVRVRGPELRFLFRGKSGKQWSLALRDRRVARVIRSCQDLPGQQLFEYRDADGAVRAISSSDVNAYLHEITGADISAKDFRTWAGTVKAAMVFQGAPEKTPKKTARAVIAAVAEELGNTAAVCRKCYIHPRILAAIERADLALSMPRKARSGLSPAERAVLTFLRRKL
;
A
#
# COMPACT_ATOMS: atom_id res chain seq x y z
N MET A 1 3.35 40.99 -30.30
CA MET A 1 2.47 40.49 -29.25
C MET A 1 2.04 39.08 -29.63
N ALA A 2 2.63 38.04 -29.00
CA ALA A 2 2.16 36.65 -29.08
C ALA A 2 2.49 35.99 -27.78
N ALA A 3 1.43 35.54 -27.08
CA ALA A 3 1.43 35.01 -25.74
C ALA A 3 2.14 33.66 -25.66
N ALA A 4 3.12 33.56 -24.78
CA ALA A 4 3.69 32.29 -24.32
C ALA A 4 2.66 31.55 -23.47
N ARG A 5 2.15 30.41 -23.94
CA ARG A 5 1.38 29.47 -23.17
C ARG A 5 2.33 28.66 -22.27
N GLY A 6 2.08 28.73 -20.97
CA GLY A 6 2.85 28.07 -19.94
C GLY A 6 2.89 26.55 -20.12
N ALA A 7 4.08 26.03 -20.02
CA ALA A 7 4.31 24.60 -19.81
C ALA A 7 3.86 24.25 -18.40
N GLU A 8 2.82 23.43 -18.26
CA GLU A 8 2.45 22.80 -16.99
C GLU A 8 3.60 21.90 -16.53
N GLU A 9 4.25 22.30 -15.46
CA GLU A 9 5.24 21.48 -14.75
C GLU A 9 4.56 20.25 -14.18
N LEU A 10 4.84 19.09 -14.75
CA LEU A 10 4.47 17.79 -14.18
C LEU A 10 5.14 17.63 -12.80
N PRO A 11 4.40 17.29 -11.74
CA PRO A 11 4.92 17.26 -10.38
C PRO A 11 6.05 16.24 -10.22
N LEU A 12 7.16 16.72 -9.72
CA LEU A 12 8.37 15.98 -9.35
C LEU A 12 8.04 14.87 -8.31
N GLY A 13 8.38 13.64 -8.64
CA GLY A 13 8.47 12.56 -7.67
C GLY A 13 7.21 11.75 -7.44
N LEU A 14 6.94 10.74 -8.29
CA LEU A 14 5.91 9.74 -8.05
C LEU A 14 6.18 8.97 -6.74
N PRO A 15 5.29 9.05 -5.73
CA PRO A 15 5.44 8.28 -4.50
C PRO A 15 5.25 6.79 -4.78
N ARG A 16 6.02 5.98 -4.05
CA ARG A 16 6.04 4.52 -4.15
C ARG A 16 4.72 3.91 -3.70
N CYS A 17 3.87 3.51 -4.60
CA CYS A 17 2.69 2.72 -4.26
C CYS A 17 2.78 1.22 -4.57
N HIS A 18 3.86 0.73 -5.21
CA HIS A 18 3.84 -0.64 -5.72
C HIS A 18 5.15 -1.40 -5.49
N ALA A 19 5.25 -2.10 -4.37
CA ALA A 19 5.98 -3.36 -4.35
C ALA A 19 5.03 -4.40 -5.00
N MET A 20 5.48 -5.08 -6.06
CA MET A 20 4.67 -6.02 -6.81
C MET A 20 4.39 -7.27 -5.98
N SER A 21 3.14 -7.51 -5.62
CA SER A 21 2.72 -8.72 -4.90
C SER A 21 2.42 -9.91 -5.82
N ASN A 22 2.13 -9.65 -7.12
CA ASN A 22 1.79 -10.72 -8.07
C ASN A 22 2.32 -10.41 -9.48
N LYS A 23 3.23 -11.29 -10.00
CA LYS A 23 3.76 -11.18 -11.37
C LYS A 23 2.66 -11.33 -12.44
N GLY A 24 1.63 -12.13 -12.18
CA GLY A 24 0.51 -12.35 -13.08
C GLY A 24 -0.31 -11.09 -13.32
N GLU A 25 -0.66 -10.36 -12.23
CA GLU A 25 -1.36 -9.08 -12.32
C GLU A 25 -0.57 -8.03 -13.10
N ALA A 26 0.74 -7.94 -12.84
CA ALA A 26 1.59 -6.99 -13.54
C ALA A 26 1.67 -7.28 -15.04
N LYS A 27 1.72 -8.57 -15.45
CA LYS A 27 1.66 -8.97 -16.86
C LYS A 27 0.31 -8.60 -17.49
N ARG A 28 -0.81 -8.86 -16.79
CA ARG A 28 -2.15 -8.50 -17.25
C ARG A 28 -2.30 -6.99 -17.43
N ALA A 29 -1.91 -6.21 -16.43
CA ALA A 29 -1.99 -4.75 -16.49
C ALA A 29 -1.11 -4.16 -17.61
N ALA A 30 0.08 -4.71 -17.85
CA ALA A 30 0.93 -4.32 -18.98
C ALA A 30 0.23 -4.57 -20.31
N ARG A 31 -0.36 -5.76 -20.49
CA ARG A 31 -1.13 -6.12 -21.70
C ARG A 31 -2.33 -5.22 -21.90
N THR A 32 -3.12 -4.95 -20.85
CA THR A 32 -4.26 -4.03 -20.90
C THR A 32 -3.86 -2.62 -21.30
N ALA A 33 -2.67 -2.17 -20.86
CA ALA A 33 -2.11 -0.88 -21.26
C ALA A 33 -1.44 -0.87 -22.66
N GLY A 34 -1.46 -1.97 -23.41
CA GLY A 34 -0.75 -2.09 -24.69
C GLY A 34 0.79 -2.09 -24.56
N LEU A 35 1.32 -2.48 -23.40
CA LEU A 35 2.73 -2.39 -23.07
C LEU A 35 3.40 -3.76 -22.97
N ARG A 36 4.70 -3.80 -23.26
CA ARG A 36 5.53 -4.99 -23.06
C ARG A 36 5.87 -5.16 -21.59
N TYR A 37 5.54 -6.33 -21.04
CA TYR A 37 6.04 -6.72 -19.71
C TYR A 37 7.51 -7.13 -19.82
N ILE A 38 8.39 -6.51 -19.04
CA ILE A 38 9.84 -6.74 -19.06
C ILE A 38 10.38 -6.92 -17.63
N ASN A 39 11.53 -7.59 -17.52
CA ASN A 39 12.28 -7.72 -16.27
C ASN A 39 13.65 -7.06 -16.45
N ASP A 40 14.01 -6.11 -15.60
CA ASP A 40 15.28 -5.39 -15.63
C ASP A 40 16.49 -6.25 -15.20
N GLU A 41 16.24 -7.41 -14.59
CA GLU A 41 17.30 -8.35 -14.20
C GLU A 41 17.74 -9.26 -15.35
N THR A 42 16.84 -9.52 -16.30
CA THR A 42 17.11 -10.42 -17.42
C THR A 42 17.24 -9.69 -18.76
N LEU A 43 16.71 -8.48 -18.87
CA LEU A 43 16.78 -7.70 -20.09
C LEU A 43 17.91 -6.67 -20.01
N PRO A 44 18.92 -6.73 -20.89
CA PRO A 44 19.91 -5.68 -21.00
C PRO A 44 19.27 -4.34 -21.35
N GLY A 45 19.60 -3.30 -20.60
CA GLY A 45 19.03 -1.96 -20.75
C GLY A 45 20.08 -0.88 -21.01
N ILE A 46 19.60 0.32 -21.23
CA ILE A 46 20.46 1.52 -21.31
C ILE A 46 20.94 1.84 -19.90
N THR A 47 22.22 2.13 -19.72
CA THR A 47 22.82 2.48 -18.43
C THR A 47 23.21 3.94 -18.37
N ARG A 48 23.09 4.57 -17.19
CA ARG A 48 23.49 5.96 -16.94
C ARG A 48 24.85 6.02 -16.28
N HIS A 49 25.74 6.85 -16.80
CA HIS A 49 27.10 7.11 -16.32
C HIS A 49 27.33 8.61 -16.11
N GLY A 50 28.32 8.97 -15.28
CA GLY A 50 28.71 10.35 -15.01
C GLY A 50 28.09 10.92 -13.74
N LYS A 51 28.21 12.24 -13.55
CA LYS A 51 27.74 12.97 -12.36
C LYS A 51 26.52 13.82 -12.71
N ALA A 52 25.81 14.30 -11.69
CA ALA A 52 24.68 15.21 -11.84
C ALA A 52 25.05 16.40 -12.75
N GLY A 53 24.18 16.72 -13.70
CA GLY A 53 24.43 17.74 -14.74
C GLY A 53 25.18 17.23 -15.98
N HIS A 54 25.97 16.17 -15.90
CA HIS A 54 26.79 15.64 -16.99
C HIS A 54 26.60 14.14 -17.22
N PHE A 55 25.34 13.65 -17.19
CA PHE A 55 25.03 12.25 -17.43
C PHE A 55 25.22 11.87 -18.89
N ARG A 56 25.83 10.70 -19.09
CA ARG A 56 25.96 10.01 -20.37
C ARG A 56 25.22 8.68 -20.30
N TYR A 57 24.73 8.22 -21.45
CA TYR A 57 23.96 7.00 -21.55
C TYR A 57 24.63 6.03 -22.53
N ARG A 58 24.69 4.74 -22.15
CA ARG A 58 25.25 3.67 -23.01
C ARG A 58 24.15 2.67 -23.37
N LYS A 59 24.14 2.22 -24.62
CA LYS A 59 23.27 1.15 -25.11
C LYS A 59 23.66 -0.20 -24.48
N PRO A 60 22.79 -1.24 -24.51
CA PRO A 60 23.12 -2.58 -24.05
C PRO A 60 24.39 -3.17 -24.64
N GLY A 61 24.73 -2.84 -25.91
CA GLY A 61 25.96 -3.25 -26.58
C GLY A 61 27.18 -2.35 -26.33
N GLY A 62 27.13 -1.41 -25.35
CA GLY A 62 28.27 -0.60 -24.94
C GLY A 62 28.41 0.75 -25.67
N GLY A 63 27.79 0.96 -26.82
CA GLY A 63 27.85 2.19 -27.61
C GLY A 63 27.11 3.36 -26.89
N ARG A 64 27.59 4.59 -27.15
CA ARG A 64 26.95 5.80 -26.58
C ARG A 64 25.57 6.04 -27.21
N VAL A 65 24.59 6.46 -26.41
CA VAL A 65 23.27 6.90 -26.91
C VAL A 65 23.43 8.33 -27.42
N LEU A 66 23.31 8.51 -28.75
CA LEU A 66 23.35 9.83 -29.42
C LEU A 66 21.99 10.23 -30.00
N ASP A 67 21.05 9.29 -30.11
CA ASP A 67 19.72 9.50 -30.65
C ASP A 67 18.94 10.51 -29.78
N LYS A 68 18.55 11.61 -30.41
CA LYS A 68 17.84 12.73 -29.75
C LYS A 68 16.47 12.30 -29.21
N ALA A 69 15.75 11.39 -29.88
CA ALA A 69 14.45 10.89 -29.45
C ALA A 69 14.59 10.03 -28.18
N ILE A 70 15.59 9.14 -28.13
CA ILE A 70 15.88 8.34 -26.94
C ILE A 70 16.30 9.25 -25.78
N LEU A 71 17.16 10.22 -26.00
CA LEU A 71 17.58 11.19 -24.97
C LEU A 71 16.41 12.04 -24.47
N LYS A 72 15.50 12.47 -25.34
CA LYS A 72 14.27 13.18 -24.95
C LYS A 72 13.39 12.30 -24.06
N ARG A 73 13.18 11.02 -24.43
CA ARG A 73 12.44 10.04 -23.62
C ARG A 73 13.09 9.85 -22.25
N ILE A 74 14.41 9.68 -22.18
CA ILE A 74 15.12 9.52 -20.91
C ILE A 74 14.97 10.74 -20.01
N ARG A 75 15.06 11.94 -20.54
CA ARG A 75 14.84 13.18 -19.77
C ARG A 75 13.42 13.24 -19.21
N ALA A 76 12.40 12.84 -19.99
CA ALA A 76 11.00 12.81 -19.57
C ALA A 76 10.73 11.81 -18.42
N LEU A 77 11.60 10.81 -18.20
CA LEU A 77 11.48 9.91 -17.06
C LEU A 77 11.81 10.57 -15.72
N ALA A 78 12.41 11.76 -15.72
CA ALA A 78 12.79 12.52 -14.53
C ALA A 78 13.48 11.62 -13.47
N ILE A 79 14.49 10.85 -13.90
CA ILE A 79 15.24 9.94 -13.01
C ILE A 79 16.07 10.79 -12.05
N PRO A 80 15.88 10.66 -10.72
CA PRO A 80 16.59 11.49 -9.76
C PRO A 80 18.12 11.42 -9.94
N PRO A 81 18.82 12.56 -9.88
CA PRO A 81 20.29 12.60 -10.01
C PRO A 81 21.01 11.68 -8.98
N ALA A 82 20.48 11.62 -7.77
CA ALA A 82 21.04 10.81 -6.67
C ALA A 82 20.88 9.29 -6.84
N TRP A 83 20.15 8.81 -7.86
CA TRP A 83 20.09 7.37 -8.08
C TRP A 83 21.40 6.85 -8.66
N THR A 84 21.80 5.67 -8.23
CA THR A 84 22.95 4.91 -8.74
C THR A 84 22.48 3.64 -9.44
N ASN A 85 23.34 2.97 -10.18
CA ASN A 85 23.04 1.73 -10.92
C ASN A 85 21.75 1.83 -11.73
N VAL A 86 21.64 2.92 -12.51
CA VAL A 86 20.43 3.21 -13.27
C VAL A 86 20.39 2.36 -14.52
N TRP A 87 19.33 1.54 -14.61
CA TRP A 87 18.92 0.80 -15.80
C TRP A 87 17.71 1.47 -16.42
N ILE A 88 17.65 1.57 -17.74
CA ILE A 88 16.55 2.20 -18.50
C ILE A 88 16.13 1.26 -19.62
N ALA A 89 14.83 1.06 -19.77
CA ALA A 89 14.27 0.21 -20.81
C ALA A 89 14.68 0.65 -22.21
N PRO A 90 15.16 -0.26 -23.07
CA PRO A 90 15.52 0.07 -24.43
C PRO A 90 14.29 0.44 -25.30
N PHE A 91 13.09 0.01 -24.91
CA PHE A 91 11.83 0.23 -25.63
C PHE A 91 10.98 1.34 -25.00
N ALA A 92 10.28 2.11 -25.83
CA ALA A 92 9.36 3.15 -25.37
C ALA A 92 8.07 2.57 -24.77
N ASN A 93 7.65 1.38 -25.22
CA ASN A 93 6.43 0.70 -24.80
C ASN A 93 6.65 -0.34 -23.69
N ALA A 94 7.73 -0.22 -22.91
CA ALA A 94 7.96 -1.08 -21.75
C ALA A 94 7.09 -0.64 -20.56
N HIS A 95 6.50 -1.58 -19.79
CA HIS A 95 5.75 -1.25 -18.58
C HIS A 95 6.65 -0.67 -17.49
N LEU A 96 7.89 -1.17 -17.38
CA LEU A 96 8.96 -0.69 -16.50
C LEU A 96 9.94 0.14 -17.31
N MET A 97 9.98 1.43 -17.09
CA MET A 97 10.75 2.37 -17.88
C MET A 97 12.19 2.57 -17.38
N ALA A 98 12.38 2.55 -16.07
CA ALA A 98 13.70 2.61 -15.46
C ALA A 98 13.71 2.04 -14.04
N THR A 99 14.87 1.56 -13.62
CA THR A 99 15.19 1.25 -12.23
C THR A 99 16.49 1.93 -11.82
N GLY A 100 16.76 1.98 -10.53
CA GLY A 100 18.01 2.48 -9.97
C GLY A 100 18.01 2.34 -8.44
N ARG A 101 19.12 2.67 -7.80
CA ARG A 101 19.21 2.66 -6.34
C ARG A 101 19.25 4.08 -5.80
N ASP A 102 18.45 4.35 -4.77
CA ASP A 102 18.46 5.65 -4.09
C ASP A 102 19.70 5.77 -3.16
N ALA A 103 19.86 6.94 -2.52
CA ALA A 103 20.98 7.22 -1.61
C ALA A 103 21.09 6.23 -0.42
N ARG A 104 20.04 5.45 -0.15
CA ARG A 104 20.03 4.39 0.87
C ARG A 104 20.21 2.99 0.28
N GLY A 105 20.67 2.87 -0.97
CA GLY A 105 20.88 1.61 -1.67
C GLY A 105 19.61 0.87 -2.11
N ARG A 106 18.42 1.44 -1.91
CA ARG A 106 17.15 0.76 -2.17
C ARG A 106 16.78 0.84 -3.63
N LYS A 107 16.38 -0.29 -4.26
CA LYS A 107 15.90 -0.36 -5.64
C LYS A 107 14.63 0.49 -5.80
N GLN A 108 14.64 1.36 -6.80
CA GLN A 108 13.58 2.28 -7.18
C GLN A 108 13.12 1.99 -8.58
N TYR A 109 11.87 2.33 -8.90
CA TYR A 109 11.23 1.99 -10.16
C TYR A 109 10.57 3.23 -10.79
N ARG A 110 10.63 3.34 -12.11
CA ARG A 110 9.83 4.25 -12.93
C ARG A 110 9.00 3.43 -13.89
N TYR A 111 7.69 3.45 -13.72
CA TYR A 111 6.74 2.75 -14.58
C TYR A 111 6.22 3.68 -15.68
N HIS A 112 5.76 3.07 -16.78
CA HIS A 112 5.06 3.78 -17.84
C HIS A 112 3.76 4.38 -17.32
N ALA A 113 3.38 5.58 -17.77
CA ALA A 113 2.17 6.25 -17.29
C ALA A 113 0.90 5.43 -17.55
N GLY A 114 0.77 4.82 -18.73
CA GLY A 114 -0.36 3.92 -19.03
C GLY A 114 -0.42 2.70 -18.11
N PHE A 115 0.71 2.10 -17.77
CA PHE A 115 0.75 1.00 -16.80
C PHE A 115 0.30 1.44 -15.41
N ALA A 116 0.78 2.61 -14.97
CA ALA A 116 0.37 3.16 -13.68
C ALA A 116 -1.14 3.46 -13.64
N ALA A 117 -1.70 4.01 -14.71
CA ALA A 117 -3.12 4.31 -14.82
C ALA A 117 -4.00 3.05 -14.74
N VAL A 118 -3.65 1.97 -15.49
CA VAL A 118 -4.37 0.68 -15.42
C VAL A 118 -4.29 0.10 -14.02
N ARG A 119 -3.11 0.09 -13.41
CA ARG A 119 -2.91 -0.42 -12.03
C ARG A 119 -3.66 0.40 -10.98
N ASP A 120 -3.77 1.69 -11.15
CA ASP A 120 -4.53 2.56 -10.24
C ASP A 120 -6.05 2.35 -10.43
N ALA A 121 -6.53 2.13 -11.67
CA ALA A 121 -7.93 1.80 -11.95
C ALA A 121 -8.32 0.42 -11.36
N ASP A 122 -7.53 -0.63 -11.61
CA ASP A 122 -7.75 -1.97 -11.09
C ASP A 122 -7.82 -1.96 -9.56
N LYS A 123 -6.88 -1.28 -8.91
CA LYS A 123 -6.83 -1.16 -7.45
C LYS A 123 -8.13 -0.66 -6.84
N TYR A 124 -8.75 0.34 -7.45
CA TYR A 124 -9.97 0.93 -6.91
C TYR A 124 -11.23 0.17 -7.34
N ALA A 125 -11.22 -0.53 -8.48
CA ALA A 125 -12.30 -1.43 -8.88
C ALA A 125 -12.51 -2.55 -7.84
N HIS A 126 -11.41 -3.13 -7.31
CA HIS A 126 -11.47 -4.18 -6.28
C HIS A 126 -11.90 -3.68 -4.89
N LEU A 127 -11.90 -2.37 -4.63
CA LEU A 127 -12.21 -1.86 -3.29
C LEU A 127 -13.66 -2.10 -2.86
N ALA A 128 -14.60 -2.06 -3.79
CA ALA A 128 -15.99 -2.40 -3.52
C ALA A 128 -16.18 -3.91 -3.25
N GLU A 129 -15.41 -4.77 -3.90
CA GLU A 129 -15.38 -6.21 -3.66
C GLU A 129 -14.76 -6.53 -2.29
N PHE A 130 -13.64 -5.89 -1.96
CA PHE A 130 -13.05 -5.96 -0.62
C PHE A 130 -14.06 -5.59 0.47
N ALA A 131 -14.75 -4.45 0.33
CA ALA A 131 -15.76 -4.04 1.31
C ALA A 131 -16.92 -5.04 1.44
N ALA A 132 -17.34 -5.64 0.33
CA ALA A 132 -18.39 -6.66 0.32
C ALA A 132 -17.95 -7.96 1.02
N SER A 133 -16.65 -8.29 1.00
CA SER A 133 -16.11 -9.49 1.64
C SER A 133 -15.87 -9.34 3.15
N LEU A 134 -15.81 -8.10 3.67
CA LEU A 134 -15.55 -7.83 5.10
C LEU A 134 -16.46 -8.61 6.07
N PRO A 135 -17.77 -8.75 5.83
CA PRO A 135 -18.63 -9.54 6.72
C PRO A 135 -18.22 -11.02 6.81
N GLN A 136 -17.86 -11.62 5.69
CA GLN A 136 -17.37 -13.01 5.65
C GLN A 136 -16.02 -13.11 6.36
N LEU A 137 -15.11 -12.20 6.06
CA LEU A 137 -13.80 -12.13 6.69
C LEU A 137 -13.92 -12.00 8.21
N ARG A 138 -14.71 -11.05 8.72
CA ARG A 138 -14.91 -10.84 10.17
C ARG A 138 -15.49 -12.04 10.87
N ARG A 139 -16.42 -12.79 10.23
CA ARG A 139 -16.94 -14.06 10.77
C ARG A 139 -15.83 -15.13 10.86
N ARG A 140 -15.00 -15.26 9.82
CA ARG A 140 -13.87 -16.19 9.82
C ARG A 140 -12.85 -15.83 10.89
N LEU A 141 -12.46 -14.55 11.01
CA LEU A 141 -11.54 -14.09 12.05
C LEU A 141 -12.04 -14.41 13.46
N LYS A 142 -13.35 -14.16 13.72
CA LYS A 142 -13.97 -14.49 15.02
C LYS A 142 -13.87 -15.97 15.34
N ARG A 143 -14.09 -16.85 14.36
CA ARG A 143 -13.99 -18.30 14.49
C ARG A 143 -12.54 -18.75 14.74
N ASP A 144 -11.60 -18.24 13.95
CA ASP A 144 -10.22 -18.69 14.04
C ASP A 144 -9.51 -18.14 15.31
N LEU A 145 -9.88 -16.95 15.79
CA LEU A 145 -9.45 -16.44 17.10
C LEU A 145 -9.96 -17.29 18.30
N ALA A 146 -11.06 -18.02 18.12
CA ALA A 146 -11.63 -18.87 19.19
C ALA A 146 -11.03 -20.28 19.24
N ARG A 147 -10.19 -20.69 18.28
CA ARG A 147 -9.52 -22.00 18.26
C ARG A 147 -8.72 -22.24 19.54
N THR A 148 -8.60 -23.49 19.95
CA THR A 148 -7.72 -23.91 21.06
C THR A 148 -6.25 -23.82 20.66
N GLY A 149 -5.35 -23.71 21.62
CA GLY A 149 -3.91 -23.64 21.38
C GLY A 149 -3.49 -22.39 20.60
N LEU A 150 -2.39 -22.51 19.86
CA LEU A 150 -1.81 -21.46 19.01
C LEU A 150 -1.57 -21.97 17.58
N PRO A 151 -2.61 -22.46 16.87
CA PRO A 151 -2.47 -22.88 15.48
C PRO A 151 -2.25 -21.69 14.55
N ARG A 152 -1.71 -21.96 13.35
CA ARG A 152 -1.38 -20.97 12.33
C ARG A 152 -2.54 -20.02 12.02
N GLU A 153 -3.76 -20.54 11.85
CA GLU A 153 -4.95 -19.73 11.52
C GLU A 153 -5.32 -18.75 12.63
N LYS A 154 -5.08 -19.11 13.91
CA LYS A 154 -5.33 -18.19 15.03
C LYS A 154 -4.36 -17.02 15.04
N VAL A 155 -3.09 -17.27 14.74
CA VAL A 155 -2.07 -16.22 14.64
C VAL A 155 -2.35 -15.31 13.41
N LEU A 156 -2.71 -15.91 12.26
CA LEU A 156 -3.13 -15.16 11.07
C LEU A 156 -4.36 -14.29 11.33
N ALA A 157 -5.40 -14.85 11.99
CA ALA A 157 -6.60 -14.09 12.37
C ALA A 157 -6.26 -12.93 13.31
N THR A 158 -5.28 -13.11 14.21
CA THR A 158 -4.80 -12.04 15.09
C THR A 158 -4.13 -10.93 14.30
N ILE A 159 -3.24 -11.26 13.36
CA ILE A 159 -2.58 -10.28 12.49
C ILE A 159 -3.60 -9.50 11.67
N VAL A 160 -4.59 -10.18 11.04
CA VAL A 160 -5.62 -9.53 10.23
C VAL A 160 -6.54 -8.65 11.08
N SER A 161 -6.90 -9.09 12.30
CA SER A 161 -7.65 -8.24 13.25
C SER A 161 -6.87 -6.98 13.62
N LEU A 162 -5.56 -7.07 13.78
CA LEU A 162 -4.70 -5.91 14.02
C LEU A 162 -4.55 -5.03 12.78
N LEU A 163 -4.47 -5.59 11.57
CA LEU A 163 -4.50 -4.80 10.32
C LEU A 163 -5.74 -3.92 10.24
N GLU A 164 -6.89 -4.50 10.57
CA GLU A 164 -8.18 -3.81 10.52
C GLU A 164 -8.30 -2.72 11.60
N GLN A 165 -7.89 -3.02 12.83
CA GLN A 165 -8.07 -2.12 13.97
C GLN A 165 -7.01 -1.01 14.05
N THR A 166 -5.78 -1.28 13.61
CA THR A 166 -4.63 -0.38 13.83
C THR A 166 -4.10 0.27 12.56
N LEU A 167 -4.44 -0.28 11.40
CA LEU A 167 -3.93 0.14 10.09
C LEU A 167 -2.40 0.10 9.99
N ILE A 168 -1.72 -0.62 10.89
CA ILE A 168 -0.30 -0.92 10.78
C ILE A 168 -0.05 -1.70 9.49
N ARG A 169 1.05 -1.44 8.80
CA ARG A 169 1.41 -2.19 7.59
C ARG A 169 1.74 -3.64 7.93
N VAL A 170 1.44 -4.56 7.00
CA VAL A 170 1.69 -6.00 7.21
C VAL A 170 3.15 -6.30 7.56
N GLY A 171 4.11 -5.64 6.95
CA GLY A 171 5.55 -5.86 7.16
C GLY A 171 6.23 -6.44 5.91
N ASN A 172 7.55 -6.47 5.95
CA ASN A 172 8.41 -7.13 4.96
C ASN A 172 9.78 -7.34 5.61
N GLU A 173 10.31 -8.54 5.53
CA GLU A 173 11.54 -8.94 6.22
C GLU A 173 12.79 -8.19 5.72
N ASP A 174 12.91 -7.96 4.40
CA ASP A 174 14.03 -7.22 3.84
C ASP A 174 14.08 -5.79 4.38
N TYR A 175 12.89 -5.17 4.54
CA TYR A 175 12.81 -3.84 5.15
C TYR A 175 13.12 -3.85 6.66
N ALA A 176 12.74 -4.90 7.36
CA ALA A 176 13.06 -5.05 8.77
C ALA A 176 14.58 -5.23 8.96
N ARG A 177 15.21 -6.08 8.15
CA ARG A 177 16.66 -6.33 8.17
C ARG A 177 17.47 -5.09 7.76
N ASN A 178 17.14 -4.51 6.61
CA ASN A 178 18.00 -3.50 5.99
C ASN A 178 17.76 -2.07 6.49
N ASN A 179 16.57 -1.78 7.07
CA ASN A 179 16.18 -0.42 7.45
C ASN A 179 15.69 -0.30 8.89
N ASN A 180 15.74 -1.37 9.67
CA ASN A 180 15.18 -1.42 11.02
C ASN A 180 13.75 -0.84 11.09
N SER A 181 12.93 -1.18 10.06
CA SER A 181 11.55 -0.70 9.88
C SER A 181 10.58 -1.86 9.88
N PHE A 182 9.68 -1.88 10.86
CA PHE A 182 8.81 -3.01 11.16
C PHE A 182 7.37 -2.79 10.68
N GLY A 183 6.67 -3.87 10.48
CA GLY A 183 5.24 -3.99 10.31
C GLY A 183 4.77 -5.26 11.01
N LEU A 184 3.47 -5.57 11.01
CA LEU A 184 2.90 -6.62 11.87
C LEU A 184 3.68 -7.93 11.82
N THR A 185 3.89 -8.52 10.66
CA THR A 185 4.61 -9.82 10.53
C THR A 185 6.08 -9.77 10.92
N THR A 186 6.66 -8.59 11.08
CA THR A 186 8.07 -8.40 11.46
C THR A 186 8.24 -7.74 12.82
N LEU A 187 7.14 -7.55 13.58
CA LEU A 187 7.23 -7.10 14.96
C LEU A 187 8.00 -8.11 15.80
N ARG A 188 8.69 -7.60 16.81
CA ARG A 188 9.39 -8.39 17.82
C ARG A 188 8.67 -8.29 19.16
N ASN A 189 8.89 -9.23 20.06
CA ASN A 189 8.30 -9.26 21.41
C ASN A 189 8.48 -7.93 22.15
N ARG A 190 9.65 -7.30 22.05
CA ARG A 190 9.95 -5.99 22.66
C ARG A 190 9.10 -4.82 22.13
N HIS A 191 8.46 -4.96 20.97
CA HIS A 191 7.65 -3.91 20.36
C HIS A 191 6.22 -3.85 20.89
N VAL A 192 5.80 -4.83 21.70
CA VAL A 192 4.44 -4.92 22.23
C VAL A 192 4.47 -5.22 23.73
N ARG A 193 3.77 -4.41 24.50
CA ARG A 193 3.51 -4.66 25.92
C ARG A 193 2.04 -5.01 26.11
N VAL A 194 1.78 -6.10 26.86
CA VAL A 194 0.42 -6.59 27.13
C VAL A 194 0.14 -6.45 28.63
N ARG A 195 -0.92 -5.70 28.99
CA ARG A 195 -1.41 -5.55 30.36
C ARG A 195 -2.91 -5.83 30.40
N GLY A 196 -3.31 -7.00 30.91
CA GLY A 196 -4.71 -7.42 30.87
C GLY A 196 -5.25 -7.44 29.40
N PRO A 197 -6.31 -6.73 29.09
CA PRO A 197 -6.82 -6.59 27.72
C PRO A 197 -6.11 -5.51 26.90
N GLU A 198 -5.21 -4.75 27.50
CA GLU A 198 -4.54 -3.62 26.84
C GLU A 198 -3.26 -4.06 26.15
N LEU A 199 -3.08 -3.57 24.94
CA LEU A 199 -1.92 -3.74 24.07
C LEU A 199 -1.31 -2.38 23.80
N ARG A 200 -0.01 -2.21 24.01
CA ARG A 200 0.72 -1.01 23.66
C ARG A 200 1.82 -1.36 22.67
N PHE A 201 1.75 -0.79 21.48
CA PHE A 201 2.72 -0.97 20.41
C PHE A 201 3.66 0.22 20.37
N LEU A 202 4.98 -0.06 20.38
CA LEU A 202 6.02 0.95 20.23
C LEU A 202 7.10 0.41 19.29
N PHE A 203 7.16 0.93 18.08
CA PHE A 203 8.12 0.47 17.08
C PHE A 203 8.38 1.51 15.99
N ARG A 204 9.48 1.33 15.27
CA ARG A 204 9.85 2.15 14.11
C ARG A 204 9.27 1.53 12.84
N GLY A 205 8.34 2.22 12.20
CA GLY A 205 7.71 1.80 10.94
C GLY A 205 8.37 2.39 9.70
N LYS A 206 7.68 2.25 8.57
CA LYS A 206 8.14 2.72 7.26
C LYS A 206 8.56 4.19 7.29
N SER A 207 9.67 4.50 6.63
CA SER A 207 10.28 5.84 6.54
C SER A 207 10.79 6.39 7.89
N GLY A 208 11.01 5.51 8.87
CA GLY A 208 11.52 5.89 10.18
C GLY A 208 10.48 6.46 11.13
N LYS A 209 9.18 6.45 10.74
CA LYS A 209 8.11 6.96 11.60
C LYS A 209 7.98 6.09 12.85
N GLN A 210 8.02 6.73 14.03
CA GLN A 210 7.71 6.07 15.30
C GLN A 210 6.20 5.84 15.38
N TRP A 211 5.84 4.59 15.69
CA TRP A 211 4.49 4.18 16.00
C TRP A 211 4.36 3.99 17.51
N SER A 212 3.41 4.72 18.09
CA SER A 212 2.99 4.55 19.47
C SER A 212 1.46 4.49 19.45
N LEU A 213 0.89 3.34 19.72
CA LEU A 213 -0.55 3.17 19.75
C LEU A 213 -0.97 2.20 20.87
N ALA A 214 -2.15 2.41 21.40
CA ALA A 214 -2.79 1.53 22.36
C ALA A 214 -4.08 0.96 21.77
N LEU A 215 -4.32 -0.31 22.05
CA LEU A 215 -5.51 -1.05 21.66
C LEU A 215 -6.03 -1.83 22.87
N ARG A 216 -7.34 -1.93 23.02
CA ARG A 216 -7.98 -2.75 24.04
C ARG A 216 -8.79 -3.87 23.39
N ASP A 217 -8.23 -5.08 23.37
CA ASP A 217 -8.88 -6.27 22.86
C ASP A 217 -8.40 -7.50 23.64
N ARG A 218 -9.31 -8.06 24.46
CA ARG A 218 -9.00 -9.18 25.35
C ARG A 218 -8.59 -10.45 24.60
N ARG A 219 -9.17 -10.70 23.41
CA ARG A 219 -8.89 -11.90 22.61
C ARG A 219 -7.51 -11.78 21.97
N VAL A 220 -7.26 -10.68 21.29
CA VAL A 220 -5.96 -10.39 20.65
C VAL A 220 -4.85 -10.36 21.71
N ALA A 221 -5.08 -9.75 22.88
CA ALA A 221 -4.11 -9.69 23.97
C ALA A 221 -3.71 -11.09 24.48
N ARG A 222 -4.68 -12.00 24.58
CA ARG A 222 -4.41 -13.39 24.98
C ARG A 222 -3.54 -14.11 23.94
N VAL A 223 -3.85 -13.98 22.67
CA VAL A 223 -3.06 -14.61 21.61
C VAL A 223 -1.65 -14.06 21.57
N ILE A 224 -1.48 -12.74 21.68
CA ILE A 224 -0.15 -12.09 21.69
C ILE A 224 0.69 -12.60 22.87
N ARG A 225 0.12 -12.77 24.06
CA ARG A 225 0.85 -13.40 25.18
C ARG A 225 1.32 -14.81 24.83
N SER A 226 0.42 -15.65 24.33
CA SER A 226 0.81 -17.01 23.91
C SER A 226 1.89 -17.01 22.82
N CYS A 227 1.90 -16.02 21.93
CA CYS A 227 3.00 -15.85 20.97
C CYS A 227 4.30 -15.43 21.67
N GLN A 228 4.25 -14.55 22.67
CA GLN A 228 5.42 -14.08 23.42
C GLN A 228 6.03 -15.18 24.30
N ASP A 229 5.26 -16.21 24.66
CA ASP A 229 5.73 -17.38 25.40
C ASP A 229 6.50 -18.39 24.52
N LEU A 230 6.48 -18.23 23.19
CA LEU A 230 7.29 -19.03 22.28
C LEU A 230 8.76 -18.60 22.30
N PRO A 231 9.70 -19.54 22.10
CA PRO A 231 11.11 -19.20 21.98
C PRO A 231 11.34 -18.37 20.72
N GLY A 232 12.16 -17.32 20.82
CA GLY A 232 12.49 -16.45 19.70
C GLY A 232 12.20 -14.97 19.95
N GLN A 233 12.50 -14.13 18.96
CA GLN A 233 12.32 -12.69 19.06
C GLN A 233 11.15 -12.16 18.21
N GLN A 234 10.68 -12.93 17.24
CA GLN A 234 9.57 -12.52 16.40
C GLN A 234 8.26 -12.65 17.22
N LEU A 235 7.35 -11.72 17.02
CA LEU A 235 6.11 -11.71 17.79
C LEU A 235 5.09 -12.72 17.26
N PHE A 236 4.96 -12.83 15.94
CA PHE A 236 3.95 -13.67 15.32
C PHE A 236 4.53 -14.97 14.78
N GLU A 237 4.61 -15.92 15.68
CA GLU A 237 5.05 -17.29 15.45
C GLU A 237 3.97 -18.27 15.91
N TYR A 238 3.97 -19.48 15.37
CA TYR A 238 3.07 -20.57 15.73
C TYR A 238 3.86 -21.88 15.79
N ARG A 239 3.30 -22.90 16.44
CA ARG A 239 3.80 -24.28 16.38
C ARG A 239 3.10 -25.03 15.28
N ASP A 240 3.87 -25.61 14.35
CA ASP A 240 3.31 -26.50 13.33
C ASP A 240 2.96 -27.88 13.91
N ALA A 241 2.47 -28.80 13.07
CA ALA A 241 2.08 -30.14 13.49
C ALA A 241 3.24 -30.96 14.08
N ASP A 242 4.47 -30.66 13.65
CA ASP A 242 5.68 -31.33 14.12
C ASP A 242 6.26 -30.66 15.39
N GLY A 243 5.58 -29.64 15.92
CA GLY A 243 6.01 -28.89 17.09
C GLY A 243 7.07 -27.82 16.81
N ALA A 244 7.50 -27.65 15.55
CA ALA A 244 8.48 -26.64 15.19
C ALA A 244 7.85 -25.23 15.20
N VAL A 245 8.65 -24.24 15.64
CA VAL A 245 8.22 -22.85 15.65
C VAL A 245 8.43 -22.24 14.28
N ARG A 246 7.37 -21.65 13.71
CA ARG A 246 7.33 -21.03 12.39
C ARG A 246 6.84 -19.60 12.47
N ALA A 247 7.54 -18.69 11.80
CA ALA A 247 7.13 -17.30 11.68
C ALA A 247 6.05 -17.12 10.59
N ILE A 248 5.14 -16.17 10.81
CA ILE A 248 4.16 -15.73 9.81
C ILE A 248 4.76 -14.66 8.92
N SER A 249 4.77 -14.89 7.61
CA SER A 249 5.19 -13.92 6.60
C SER A 249 4.02 -13.07 6.07
N SER A 250 4.35 -12.00 5.33
CA SER A 250 3.32 -11.21 4.63
C SER A 250 2.62 -11.97 3.50
N SER A 251 3.28 -12.95 2.90
CA SER A 251 2.67 -13.86 1.92
C SER A 251 1.63 -14.79 2.57
N ASP A 252 1.90 -15.29 3.77
CA ASP A 252 0.93 -16.11 4.51
C ASP A 252 -0.34 -15.33 4.84
N VAL A 253 -0.19 -14.05 5.24
CA VAL A 253 -1.33 -13.17 5.49
C VAL A 253 -2.17 -12.98 4.22
N ASN A 254 -1.56 -12.70 3.08
CA ASN A 254 -2.29 -12.53 1.82
C ASN A 254 -2.93 -13.84 1.35
N ALA A 255 -2.25 -14.98 1.48
CA ALA A 255 -2.82 -16.29 1.17
C ALA A 255 -4.05 -16.59 2.03
N TYR A 256 -4.01 -16.29 3.33
CA TYR A 256 -5.14 -16.45 4.23
C TYR A 256 -6.33 -15.54 3.86
N LEU A 257 -6.07 -14.29 3.46
CA LEU A 257 -7.11 -13.39 2.97
C LEU A 257 -7.76 -13.93 1.69
N HIS A 258 -6.95 -14.42 0.76
CA HIS A 258 -7.43 -15.05 -0.47
C HIS A 258 -8.25 -16.32 -0.21
N GLU A 259 -7.79 -17.21 0.69
CA GLU A 259 -8.53 -18.42 1.10
C GLU A 259 -9.93 -18.08 1.62
N ILE A 260 -10.05 -17.02 2.43
CA ILE A 260 -11.33 -16.62 3.03
C ILE A 260 -12.28 -16.01 2.00
N THR A 261 -11.77 -15.19 1.12
CA THR A 261 -12.59 -14.31 0.27
C THR A 261 -12.78 -14.85 -1.13
N GLY A 262 -11.92 -15.74 -1.60
CA GLY A 262 -11.85 -16.20 -3.00
C GLY A 262 -11.44 -15.11 -3.99
N ALA A 263 -11.12 -13.91 -3.50
CA ALA A 263 -10.83 -12.74 -4.30
C ALA A 263 -9.35 -12.30 -4.15
N ASP A 264 -8.86 -11.51 -5.09
CA ASP A 264 -7.48 -10.97 -5.07
C ASP A 264 -7.35 -9.79 -4.09
N ILE A 265 -7.58 -10.11 -2.82
CA ILE A 265 -7.57 -9.18 -1.69
C ILE A 265 -6.25 -9.31 -0.91
N SER A 266 -5.70 -8.20 -0.51
CA SER A 266 -4.43 -8.11 0.21
C SER A 266 -4.50 -7.25 1.47
N ALA A 267 -3.52 -7.37 2.33
CA ALA A 267 -3.38 -6.53 3.53
C ALA A 267 -3.35 -5.01 3.23
N LYS A 268 -3.05 -4.61 1.99
CA LYS A 268 -3.04 -3.22 1.56
C LYS A 268 -4.45 -2.63 1.44
N ASP A 269 -5.44 -3.46 1.13
CA ASP A 269 -6.81 -3.02 0.87
C ASP A 269 -7.48 -2.50 2.13
N PHE A 270 -7.14 -3.03 3.31
CA PHE A 270 -7.58 -2.49 4.60
C PHE A 270 -7.26 -1.00 4.75
N ARG A 271 -6.05 -0.60 4.40
CA ARG A 271 -5.62 0.80 4.52
C ARG A 271 -6.28 1.70 3.47
N THR A 272 -6.51 1.17 2.26
CA THR A 272 -7.19 1.91 1.20
C THR A 272 -8.68 2.09 1.54
N TRP A 273 -9.30 1.04 2.06
CA TRP A 273 -10.69 1.09 2.52
C TRP A 273 -10.87 2.05 3.70
N ALA A 274 -10.07 1.88 4.76
CA ALA A 274 -10.12 2.75 5.92
C ALA A 274 -9.89 4.22 5.56
N GLY A 275 -8.90 4.52 4.73
CA GLY A 275 -8.63 5.88 4.25
C GLY A 275 -9.79 6.46 3.44
N THR A 276 -10.45 5.63 2.61
CA THR A 276 -11.63 6.04 1.84
C THR A 276 -12.84 6.33 2.73
N VAL A 277 -13.12 5.43 3.70
CA VAL A 277 -14.21 5.62 4.68
C VAL A 277 -13.95 6.84 5.55
N LYS A 278 -12.72 6.99 6.08
CA LYS A 278 -12.33 8.16 6.88
C LYS A 278 -12.50 9.47 6.11
N ALA A 279 -12.05 9.52 4.86
CA ALA A 279 -12.21 10.70 4.01
C ALA A 279 -13.69 11.11 3.89
N ALA A 280 -14.55 10.12 3.63
CA ALA A 280 -15.99 10.35 3.51
C ALA A 280 -16.61 10.84 4.82
N MET A 281 -16.23 10.27 5.96
CA MET A 281 -16.77 10.66 7.28
C MET A 281 -16.27 12.03 7.73
N VAL A 282 -15.01 12.37 7.53
CA VAL A 282 -14.46 13.69 7.84
C VAL A 282 -15.17 14.76 7.00
N PHE A 283 -15.46 14.48 5.73
CA PHE A 283 -16.22 15.40 4.88
C PHE A 283 -17.64 15.62 5.41
N GLN A 284 -18.37 14.55 5.78
CA GLN A 284 -19.73 14.63 6.32
C GLN A 284 -19.81 15.43 7.62
N GLY A 285 -18.79 15.38 8.47
CA GLY A 285 -18.70 16.13 9.72
C GLY A 285 -18.09 17.53 9.58
N ALA A 286 -17.69 17.93 8.38
CA ALA A 286 -17.07 19.24 8.17
C ALA A 286 -18.13 20.36 8.17
N PRO A 287 -17.93 21.45 8.92
CA PRO A 287 -18.75 22.64 8.77
C PRO A 287 -18.59 23.21 7.36
N GLU A 288 -19.60 23.91 6.86
CA GLU A 288 -19.55 24.54 5.53
C GLU A 288 -18.25 25.32 5.32
N LYS A 289 -17.42 24.86 4.41
CA LYS A 289 -16.14 25.46 4.03
C LYS A 289 -15.98 25.41 2.52
N THR A 290 -15.13 26.29 2.01
CA THR A 290 -14.80 26.25 0.58
C THR A 290 -14.25 24.84 0.19
N PRO A 291 -14.65 24.29 -0.97
CA PRO A 291 -14.31 22.91 -1.37
C PRO A 291 -12.81 22.58 -1.28
N LYS A 292 -11.94 23.52 -1.69
CA LYS A 292 -10.47 23.33 -1.61
C LYS A 292 -9.95 23.19 -0.18
N LYS A 293 -10.46 23.99 0.77
CA LYS A 293 -10.05 23.92 2.19
C LYS A 293 -10.55 22.62 2.82
N THR A 294 -11.77 22.21 2.52
CA THR A 294 -12.37 20.95 3.00
C THR A 294 -11.60 19.74 2.46
N ALA A 295 -11.32 19.66 1.17
CA ALA A 295 -10.55 18.58 0.60
C ALA A 295 -9.13 18.47 1.20
N ARG A 296 -8.47 19.62 1.45
CA ARG A 296 -7.15 19.63 2.11
C ARG A 296 -7.22 19.11 3.55
N ALA A 297 -8.22 19.51 4.32
CA ALA A 297 -8.42 19.06 5.70
C ALA A 297 -8.73 17.55 5.76
N VAL A 298 -9.59 17.05 4.87
CA VAL A 298 -9.91 15.63 4.73
C VAL A 298 -8.66 14.81 4.45
N ILE A 299 -7.87 15.22 3.47
CA ILE A 299 -6.63 14.50 3.10
C ILE A 299 -5.62 14.52 4.26
N ALA A 300 -5.51 15.64 5.00
CA ALA A 300 -4.65 15.75 6.17
C ALA A 300 -5.06 14.76 7.28
N ALA A 301 -6.36 14.68 7.59
CA ALA A 301 -6.89 13.74 8.60
C ALA A 301 -6.63 12.27 8.22
N VAL A 302 -6.79 11.91 6.94
CA VAL A 302 -6.44 10.56 6.45
C VAL A 302 -4.93 10.32 6.54
N ALA A 303 -4.12 11.33 6.26
CA ALA A 303 -2.65 11.23 6.31
C ALA A 303 -2.15 11.01 7.74
N GLU A 304 -2.72 11.68 8.70
CA GLU A 304 -2.44 11.50 10.12
C GLU A 304 -2.76 10.08 10.59
N GLU A 305 -3.97 9.60 10.34
CA GLU A 305 -4.43 8.28 10.75
C GLU A 305 -3.61 7.15 10.12
N LEU A 306 -3.34 7.23 8.81
CA LEU A 306 -2.55 6.23 8.12
C LEU A 306 -1.03 6.35 8.33
N GLY A 307 -0.57 7.41 8.97
CA GLY A 307 0.85 7.67 9.11
C GLY A 307 1.58 7.82 7.78
N ASN A 308 1.00 8.59 6.86
CA ASN A 308 1.54 8.87 5.53
C ASN A 308 1.65 10.37 5.28
N THR A 309 2.18 10.78 4.11
CA THR A 309 2.07 12.16 3.65
C THR A 309 0.73 12.41 2.98
N ALA A 310 0.26 13.66 2.96
CA ALA A 310 -0.98 14.05 2.29
C ALA A 310 -0.98 13.67 0.80
N ALA A 311 0.13 13.87 0.09
CA ALA A 311 0.30 13.51 -1.33
C ALA A 311 0.14 12.01 -1.56
N VAL A 312 0.70 11.17 -0.67
CA VAL A 312 0.54 9.71 -0.74
C VAL A 312 -0.90 9.30 -0.45
N CYS A 313 -1.56 9.91 0.54
CA CYS A 313 -2.94 9.57 0.88
C CYS A 313 -3.90 9.94 -0.25
N ARG A 314 -3.78 11.15 -0.80
CA ARG A 314 -4.57 11.60 -1.96
C ARG A 314 -4.46 10.60 -3.13
N LYS A 315 -3.26 10.18 -3.48
CA LYS A 315 -3.02 9.30 -4.64
C LYS A 315 -3.35 7.83 -4.37
N CYS A 316 -3.07 7.34 -3.15
CA CYS A 316 -2.97 5.90 -2.92
C CYS A 316 -3.99 5.32 -1.94
N TYR A 317 -4.66 6.12 -1.14
CA TYR A 317 -5.49 5.62 -0.04
C TYR A 317 -6.91 6.19 0.00
N ILE A 318 -7.26 7.12 -0.87
CA ILE A 318 -8.63 7.63 -1.01
C ILE A 318 -9.15 7.25 -2.39
N HIS A 319 -10.33 6.64 -2.45
CA HIS A 319 -10.95 6.28 -3.72
C HIS A 319 -11.20 7.52 -4.59
N PRO A 320 -10.83 7.53 -5.89
CA PRO A 320 -10.95 8.71 -6.75
C PRO A 320 -12.36 9.30 -6.82
N ARG A 321 -13.41 8.46 -6.86
CA ARG A 321 -14.80 8.92 -6.86
C ARG A 321 -15.18 9.68 -5.58
N ILE A 322 -14.73 9.21 -4.41
CA ILE A 322 -14.93 9.89 -3.13
C ILE A 322 -14.17 11.21 -3.13
N LEU A 323 -12.91 11.20 -3.55
CA LEU A 323 -12.11 12.41 -3.60
C LEU A 323 -12.70 13.46 -4.54
N ALA A 324 -13.11 13.08 -5.75
CA ALA A 324 -13.73 13.97 -6.71
C ALA A 324 -15.05 14.56 -6.17
N ALA A 325 -15.88 13.76 -5.50
CA ALA A 325 -17.10 14.26 -4.89
C ALA A 325 -16.82 15.22 -3.73
N ILE A 326 -15.77 14.99 -2.94
CA ILE A 326 -15.32 15.94 -1.90
C ILE A 326 -14.83 17.25 -2.52
N GLU A 327 -14.08 17.19 -3.62
CA GLU A 327 -13.54 18.36 -4.32
C GLU A 327 -14.64 19.21 -4.99
N ARG A 328 -15.73 18.57 -5.40
CA ARG A 328 -16.95 19.27 -5.89
C ARG A 328 -17.90 19.67 -4.79
N ALA A 329 -17.68 19.24 -3.54
CA ALA A 329 -18.57 19.41 -2.39
C ALA A 329 -19.98 18.77 -2.60
N ASP A 330 -20.07 17.70 -3.41
CA ASP A 330 -21.33 17.01 -3.74
C ASP A 330 -21.41 15.57 -3.20
N LEU A 331 -20.55 15.19 -2.25
CA LEU A 331 -20.57 13.86 -1.66
C LEU A 331 -21.82 13.65 -0.78
N ALA A 332 -22.86 13.07 -1.38
CA ALA A 332 -24.09 12.69 -0.69
C ALA A 332 -24.07 11.21 -0.28
N LEU A 333 -23.97 10.96 1.03
CA LEU A 333 -24.01 9.62 1.62
C LEU A 333 -25.32 9.38 2.34
N SER A 334 -25.98 8.26 2.02
CA SER A 334 -27.14 7.78 2.79
C SER A 334 -26.65 6.94 3.96
N MET A 335 -26.69 7.52 5.17
CA MET A 335 -26.22 6.85 6.39
C MET A 335 -27.32 5.94 6.96
N PRO A 336 -27.14 4.61 6.98
CA PRO A 336 -28.09 3.72 7.61
C PRO A 336 -28.07 3.87 9.13
N ARG A 337 -29.25 3.84 9.77
CA ARG A 337 -29.37 4.02 11.23
C ARG A 337 -28.72 2.92 12.06
N LYS A 338 -28.58 1.71 11.54
CA LYS A 338 -28.02 0.54 12.24
C LYS A 338 -26.96 -0.17 11.40
N ALA A 339 -25.95 -0.71 12.07
CA ALA A 339 -25.04 -1.66 11.47
C ALA A 339 -25.83 -2.93 11.07
N ARG A 340 -25.66 -3.40 9.85
CA ARG A 340 -26.27 -4.65 9.37
C ARG A 340 -25.21 -5.44 8.59
N SER A 341 -25.34 -6.76 8.61
CA SER A 341 -24.50 -7.64 7.78
C SER A 341 -22.99 -7.47 7.99
N GLY A 342 -22.55 -7.13 9.21
CA GLY A 342 -21.12 -7.05 9.55
C GLY A 342 -20.35 -5.84 8.99
N LEU A 343 -21.05 -4.85 8.41
CA LEU A 343 -20.49 -3.56 8.04
C LEU A 343 -20.99 -2.46 9.00
N SER A 344 -20.14 -1.52 9.36
CA SER A 344 -20.55 -0.31 10.07
C SER A 344 -21.47 0.57 9.18
N PRO A 345 -22.25 1.50 9.76
CA PRO A 345 -23.05 2.45 8.98
C PRO A 345 -22.22 3.23 7.95
N ALA A 346 -21.03 3.70 8.35
CA ALA A 346 -20.10 4.42 7.48
C ALA A 346 -19.60 3.57 6.31
N GLU A 347 -19.15 2.35 6.58
CA GLU A 347 -18.70 1.42 5.54
C GLU A 347 -19.81 1.11 4.54
N ARG A 348 -21.05 0.90 5.02
CA ARG A 348 -22.18 0.64 4.15
C ARG A 348 -22.53 1.85 3.28
N ALA A 349 -22.55 3.06 3.85
CA ALA A 349 -22.82 4.27 3.09
C ALA A 349 -21.81 4.48 1.96
N VAL A 350 -20.51 4.31 2.27
CA VAL A 350 -19.43 4.41 1.28
C VAL A 350 -19.55 3.31 0.22
N LEU A 351 -19.79 2.06 0.61
CA LEU A 351 -19.96 0.95 -0.33
C LEU A 351 -21.15 1.20 -1.27
N THR A 352 -22.28 1.68 -0.73
CA THR A 352 -23.47 2.02 -1.52
C THR A 352 -23.15 3.14 -2.53
N PHE A 353 -22.43 4.18 -2.10
CA PHE A 353 -21.99 5.26 -2.99
C PHE A 353 -21.09 4.76 -4.12
N LEU A 354 -20.11 3.89 -3.79
CA LEU A 354 -19.19 3.35 -4.79
C LEU A 354 -19.85 2.41 -5.81
N ARG A 355 -20.94 1.74 -5.44
CA ARG A 355 -21.70 0.84 -6.31
C ARG A 355 -22.72 1.53 -7.22
N ARG A 356 -23.09 2.78 -6.95
CA ARG A 356 -23.97 3.54 -7.86
C ARG A 356 -23.27 3.65 -9.22
N LYS A 357 -23.95 3.23 -10.29
CA LYS A 357 -23.54 3.56 -11.66
C LYS A 357 -23.62 5.08 -11.82
N LEU A 358 -22.64 5.68 -12.47
CA LEU A 358 -22.69 7.08 -12.89
C LEU A 358 -23.69 7.22 -14.00
#